data_64d225095841b02a5085b7cbbc7f8b35
#
_entry.id   64d225095841b02a5085b7cbbc7f8b35
#
_cell.length_a   1.000
_cell.length_b   1.000
_cell.length_c   1.000
_cell.angle_alpha   90.00
_cell.angle_beta   90.00
_cell.angle_gamma   90.00
#
_symmetry.space_group_name_H-M   'P 1'
#
loop_
_entity.id
_entity.type
_entity.pdbx_description
1 polymer ?
#
loop_
_entity_poly.entity_id
_entity_poly.type
_entity_poly.pdbx_seq_one_letter_code
_entity_poly.pdbx_strand_id
1 'polypeptide(L)'
;VAKCIKLYSKMDPSVNYLEQEYVKNNILFIAVPTTSGTGSESTRYAVIYYNGKKQSVSSVDAIPDYAILDSRVLSTLPLYQKKCTAMDALCQGIESWWSVNADDESRKLSEKAVEMIKKNLDAYLANTDDGNEKMMIAANYAGRAINITQTTAAHAMSYKLTSLYGIPHGRAAFTCLPY
;
A
#
# COMPACT_ATOMS: atom_id res chain seq x y z
N VAL A 1 -11.30 -1.69 2.57
CA VAL A 1 -12.60 -2.19 3.07
C VAL A 1 -12.39 -3.25 4.15
N ALA A 2 -11.72 -4.40 3.86
CA ALA A 2 -11.57 -5.51 4.81
C ALA A 2 -10.97 -5.09 6.17
N LYS A 3 -9.95 -4.23 6.19
CA LYS A 3 -9.37 -3.66 7.41
C LYS A 3 -10.42 -2.93 8.25
N CYS A 4 -11.23 -2.09 7.62
CA CYS A 4 -12.30 -1.36 8.32
C CYS A 4 -13.38 -2.31 8.85
N ILE A 5 -13.73 -3.37 8.11
CA ILE A 5 -14.66 -4.40 8.60
C ILE A 5 -14.11 -5.04 9.87
N LYS A 6 -12.82 -5.45 9.88
CA LYS A 6 -12.18 -5.98 11.08
C LYS A 6 -12.22 -4.98 12.22
N LEU A 7 -11.75 -3.75 11.98
CA LEU A 7 -11.64 -2.72 13.01
C LEU A 7 -13.00 -2.35 13.61
N TYR A 8 -14.02 -2.20 12.78
CA TYR A 8 -15.33 -1.66 13.20
C TYR A 8 -16.31 -2.73 13.68
N SER A 9 -15.99 -4.02 13.53
CA SER A 9 -16.90 -5.13 13.81
C SER A 9 -17.41 -5.22 15.24
N LYS A 10 -16.74 -4.57 16.19
CA LYS A 10 -17.11 -4.54 17.63
C LYS A 10 -17.45 -3.15 18.13
N MET A 11 -17.48 -2.16 17.25
CA MET A 11 -17.81 -0.77 17.57
C MET A 11 -19.30 -0.53 17.46
N ASP A 12 -19.80 0.52 18.11
CA ASP A 12 -21.22 0.87 18.07
C ASP A 12 -21.61 1.43 16.69
N PRO A 13 -22.53 0.77 15.94
CA PRO A 13 -22.93 1.23 14.63
C PRO A 13 -23.82 2.50 14.66
N SER A 14 -24.33 2.90 15.81
CA SER A 14 -25.14 4.12 15.96
C SER A 14 -24.29 5.40 16.05
N VAL A 15 -22.99 5.26 16.30
CA VAL A 15 -22.04 6.37 16.41
C VAL A 15 -21.05 6.30 15.26
N ASN A 16 -20.60 7.47 14.77
CA ASN A 16 -19.59 7.52 13.73
C ASN A 16 -18.31 6.79 14.17
N TYR A 17 -17.91 5.77 13.42
CA TYR A 17 -16.73 4.95 13.73
C TYR A 17 -15.43 5.74 13.87
N LEU A 18 -15.33 6.93 13.25
CA LEU A 18 -14.14 7.80 13.35
C LEU A 18 -14.08 8.61 14.64
N GLU A 19 -15.19 8.65 15.39
CA GLU A 19 -15.34 9.41 16.64
C GLU A 19 -15.34 8.48 17.87
N GLN A 20 -15.17 7.17 17.66
CA GLN A 20 -15.11 6.18 18.71
C GLN A 20 -13.69 5.73 18.97
N GLU A 21 -13.41 5.30 20.20
CA GLU A 21 -12.23 4.55 20.51
C GLU A 21 -12.28 3.16 19.87
N TYR A 22 -11.17 2.72 19.33
CA TYR A 22 -11.05 1.40 18.71
C TYR A 22 -11.20 0.29 19.75
N VAL A 23 -12.10 -0.65 19.47
CA VAL A 23 -12.31 -1.83 20.32
C VAL A 23 -11.53 -3.02 19.76
N LYS A 24 -10.50 -3.45 20.51
CA LYS A 24 -9.69 -4.62 20.13
C LYS A 24 -10.56 -5.87 19.94
N ASN A 25 -10.31 -6.61 18.88
CA ASN A 25 -10.99 -7.89 18.63
C ASN A 25 -9.99 -8.96 18.18
N ASN A 26 -10.40 -10.23 18.28
CA ASN A 26 -9.57 -11.39 17.94
C ASN A 26 -9.99 -12.01 16.59
N ILE A 27 -10.55 -11.22 15.69
CA ILE A 27 -10.95 -11.70 14.35
C ILE A 27 -9.66 -11.98 13.57
N LEU A 28 -9.48 -13.24 13.15
CA LEU A 28 -8.38 -13.62 12.27
C LEU A 28 -8.54 -12.92 10.91
N PHE A 29 -7.51 -12.21 10.49
CA PHE A 29 -7.50 -11.48 9.25
C PHE A 29 -6.39 -11.97 8.32
N ILE A 30 -6.77 -12.57 7.21
CA ILE A 30 -5.87 -13.03 6.17
C ILE A 30 -6.05 -12.12 4.95
N ALA A 31 -4.97 -11.55 4.43
CA ALA A 31 -4.99 -10.72 3.23
C ALA A 31 -4.32 -11.45 2.06
N VAL A 32 -4.97 -11.38 0.90
CA VAL A 32 -4.43 -11.85 -0.38
C VAL A 32 -4.41 -10.66 -1.33
N PRO A 33 -3.26 -9.98 -1.51
CA PRO A 33 -3.20 -8.84 -2.42
C PRO A 33 -3.38 -9.27 -3.86
N THR A 34 -4.13 -8.52 -4.63
CA THR A 34 -4.39 -8.76 -6.05
C THR A 34 -3.65 -7.80 -6.97
N THR A 35 -2.82 -6.95 -6.42
CA THR A 35 -1.93 -6.00 -7.12
C THR A 35 -0.57 -5.99 -6.43
N SER A 36 0.48 -5.68 -7.18
CA SER A 36 1.83 -5.47 -6.64
C SER A 36 2.12 -3.95 -6.56
N GLY A 37 1.52 -3.29 -5.58
CA GLY A 37 1.63 -1.83 -5.45
C GLY A 37 1.53 -1.37 -4.01
N THR A 38 0.32 -1.33 -3.48
CA THR A 38 0.01 -0.65 -2.22
C THR A 38 0.67 -1.24 -0.97
N GLY A 39 1.10 -2.51 -1.00
CA GLY A 39 1.60 -3.22 0.19
C GLY A 39 0.61 -3.24 1.36
N SER A 40 -0.68 -3.04 1.08
CA SER A 40 -1.71 -2.90 2.11
C SER A 40 -1.81 -4.11 3.03
N GLU A 41 -1.44 -5.29 2.55
CA GLU A 41 -1.38 -6.52 3.33
C GLU A 41 -0.32 -6.49 4.45
N SER A 42 0.56 -5.48 4.45
CA SER A 42 1.64 -5.32 5.43
C SER A 42 1.55 -4.03 6.24
N THR A 43 0.50 -3.23 6.05
CA THR A 43 0.41 -1.90 6.67
C THR A 43 -0.70 -1.79 7.70
N ARG A 44 -0.52 -0.86 8.65
CA ARG A 44 -1.52 -0.47 9.66
C ARG A 44 -2.58 0.50 9.14
N TYR A 45 -2.48 0.94 7.88
CA TYR A 45 -3.32 2.00 7.34
C TYR A 45 -4.55 1.46 6.61
N ALA A 46 -5.67 2.12 6.80
CA ALA A 46 -6.87 1.97 5.98
C ALA A 46 -7.38 3.35 5.56
N VAL A 47 -7.81 3.47 4.30
CA VAL A 47 -8.35 4.72 3.78
C VAL A 47 -9.83 4.54 3.55
N ILE A 48 -10.63 5.48 4.06
CA ILE A 48 -12.07 5.58 3.83
C ILE A 48 -12.41 6.97 3.32
N TYR A 49 -13.51 7.06 2.59
CA TYR A 49 -14.09 8.34 2.18
C TYR A 49 -15.40 8.50 2.93
N TYR A 50 -15.52 9.56 3.71
CA TYR A 50 -16.71 9.91 4.44
C TYR A 50 -17.12 11.35 4.10
N ASN A 51 -18.36 11.55 3.66
CA ASN A 51 -18.87 12.85 3.19
C ASN A 51 -17.95 13.53 2.15
N GLY A 52 -17.43 12.74 1.20
CA GLY A 52 -16.53 13.23 0.14
C GLY A 52 -15.10 13.56 0.60
N LYS A 53 -14.79 13.40 1.88
CA LYS A 53 -13.45 13.64 2.44
C LYS A 53 -12.72 12.34 2.67
N LYS A 54 -11.45 12.30 2.25
CA LYS A 54 -10.54 11.20 2.53
C LYS A 54 -10.18 11.20 4.03
N GLN A 55 -10.33 10.05 4.67
CA GLN A 55 -9.95 9.81 6.05
C GLN A 55 -8.98 8.64 6.12
N SER A 56 -7.92 8.77 6.92
CA SER A 56 -6.96 7.70 7.15
C SER A 56 -7.16 7.15 8.56
N VAL A 57 -7.38 5.85 8.63
CA VAL A 57 -7.38 5.10 9.88
C VAL A 57 -6.03 4.43 10.04
N SER A 58 -5.40 4.58 11.19
CA SER A 58 -4.14 3.94 11.54
C SER A 58 -4.29 3.15 12.82
N SER A 59 -4.14 1.83 12.74
CA SER A 59 -4.18 0.95 13.91
C SER A 59 -3.32 -0.28 13.65
N VAL A 60 -2.54 -0.71 14.64
CA VAL A 60 -1.77 -1.96 14.55
C VAL A 60 -2.67 -3.17 14.34
N ASP A 61 -3.89 -3.14 14.83
CA ASP A 61 -4.89 -4.20 14.65
C ASP A 61 -5.48 -4.25 13.23
N ALA A 62 -5.17 -3.24 12.39
CA ALA A 62 -5.49 -3.27 10.95
C ALA A 62 -4.46 -4.05 10.13
N ILE A 63 -3.31 -4.39 10.70
CA ILE A 63 -2.32 -5.22 10.03
C ILE A 63 -2.92 -6.64 9.93
N PRO A 64 -2.94 -7.27 8.76
CA PRO A 64 -3.35 -8.67 8.64
C PRO A 64 -2.47 -9.59 9.48
N ASP A 65 -3.09 -10.60 10.08
CA ASP A 65 -2.38 -11.65 10.82
C ASP A 65 -1.53 -12.51 9.87
N TYR A 66 -2.01 -12.70 8.62
CA TYR A 66 -1.30 -13.39 7.55
C TYR A 66 -1.49 -12.65 6.22
N ALA A 67 -0.41 -12.60 5.44
CA ALA A 67 -0.43 -12.15 4.04
C ALA A 67 -0.05 -13.35 3.13
N ILE A 68 -0.93 -13.69 2.19
CA ILE A 68 -0.66 -14.73 1.18
C ILE A 68 -0.29 -14.03 -0.13
N LEU A 69 0.96 -14.16 -0.54
CA LEU A 69 1.48 -13.56 -1.76
C LEU A 69 1.42 -14.58 -2.91
N ASP A 70 0.29 -14.61 -3.61
CA ASP A 70 0.10 -15.46 -4.78
C ASP A 70 0.23 -14.63 -6.06
N SER A 71 1.39 -14.68 -6.70
CA SER A 71 1.69 -13.89 -7.90
C SER A 71 0.86 -14.25 -9.12
N ARG A 72 0.20 -15.42 -9.13
CA ARG A 72 -0.66 -15.87 -10.24
C ARG A 72 -1.84 -14.93 -10.46
N VAL A 73 -2.31 -14.24 -9.42
CA VAL A 73 -3.40 -13.25 -9.53
C VAL A 73 -3.01 -12.03 -10.36
N LEU A 74 -1.70 -11.77 -10.56
CA LEU A 74 -1.20 -10.66 -11.36
C LEU A 74 -1.23 -10.94 -12.87
N SER A 75 -1.40 -12.20 -13.27
CA SER A 75 -1.38 -12.59 -14.69
C SER A 75 -2.48 -11.93 -15.51
N THR A 76 -3.63 -11.64 -14.90
CA THR A 76 -4.78 -10.99 -15.53
C THR A 76 -4.83 -9.48 -15.30
N LEU A 77 -3.87 -8.92 -14.54
CA LEU A 77 -3.86 -7.48 -14.26
C LEU A 77 -3.50 -6.69 -15.52
N PRO A 78 -4.34 -5.73 -15.97
CA PRO A 78 -4.08 -4.95 -17.17
C PRO A 78 -2.73 -4.23 -17.10
N LEU A 79 -2.03 -4.13 -18.24
CA LEU A 79 -0.69 -3.53 -18.33
C LEU A 79 -0.63 -2.11 -17.74
N TYR A 80 -1.66 -1.30 -17.97
CA TYR A 80 -1.72 0.05 -17.40
C TYR A 80 -1.77 0.02 -15.88
N GLN A 81 -2.54 -0.90 -15.30
CA GLN A 81 -2.58 -1.07 -13.85
C GLN A 81 -1.26 -1.63 -13.30
N LYS A 82 -0.62 -2.55 -14.00
CA LYS A 82 0.74 -3.00 -13.65
C LYS A 82 1.72 -1.83 -13.55
N LYS A 83 1.72 -0.93 -14.55
CA LYS A 83 2.55 0.28 -14.52
C LYS A 83 2.24 1.17 -13.32
N CYS A 84 0.96 1.47 -13.09
CA CYS A 84 0.56 2.33 -11.97
C CYS A 84 0.94 1.75 -10.62
N THR A 85 0.70 0.45 -10.41
CA THR A 85 1.00 -0.20 -9.12
C THR A 85 2.49 -0.38 -8.89
N ALA A 86 3.27 -0.69 -9.93
CA ALA A 86 4.73 -0.73 -9.82
C ALA A 86 5.32 0.62 -9.42
N MET A 87 4.80 1.71 -10.00
CA MET A 87 5.23 3.06 -9.65
C MET A 87 4.81 3.44 -8.22
N ASP A 88 3.66 2.97 -7.74
CA ASP A 88 3.23 3.14 -6.35
C ASP A 88 4.23 2.51 -5.38
N ALA A 89 4.54 1.23 -5.58
CA ALA A 89 5.53 0.52 -4.76
C ALA A 89 6.92 1.17 -4.81
N LEU A 90 7.34 1.66 -5.99
CA LEU A 90 8.61 2.37 -6.16
C LEU A 90 8.63 3.67 -5.34
N CYS A 91 7.58 4.48 -5.42
CA CYS A 91 7.45 5.71 -4.64
C CYS A 91 7.49 5.41 -3.14
N GLN A 92 6.74 4.40 -2.69
CA GLN A 92 6.73 3.97 -1.29
C GLN A 92 8.14 3.60 -0.80
N GLY A 93 8.87 2.81 -1.58
CA GLY A 93 10.24 2.44 -1.25
C GLY A 93 11.17 3.66 -1.15
N ILE A 94 11.12 4.57 -2.12
CA ILE A 94 11.96 5.77 -2.15
C ILE A 94 11.58 6.71 -0.99
N GLU A 95 10.29 7.00 -0.81
CA GLU A 95 9.84 7.91 0.25
C GLU A 95 10.12 7.36 1.64
N SER A 96 9.98 6.05 1.85
CA SER A 96 10.36 5.41 3.10
C SER A 96 11.86 5.54 3.38
N TRP A 97 12.70 5.42 2.37
CA TRP A 97 14.16 5.46 2.53
C TRP A 97 14.67 6.83 3.00
N TRP A 98 14.10 7.91 2.50
CA TRP A 98 14.47 9.28 2.89
C TRP A 98 13.63 9.89 4.00
N SER A 99 12.63 9.16 4.49
CA SER A 99 11.76 9.65 5.57
C SER A 99 12.56 10.04 6.80
N VAL A 100 12.12 11.11 7.48
CA VAL A 100 12.67 11.49 8.80
C VAL A 100 12.43 10.44 9.87
N ASN A 101 11.46 9.55 9.65
CA ASN A 101 11.14 8.43 10.54
C ASN A 101 11.87 7.14 10.14
N ALA A 102 12.80 7.19 9.17
CA ALA A 102 13.49 6.01 8.70
C ALA A 102 14.49 5.50 9.74
N ASP A 103 14.42 4.20 9.99
CA ASP A 103 15.37 3.44 10.80
C ASP A 103 16.15 2.42 9.92
N ASP A 104 17.04 1.67 10.52
CA ASP A 104 17.85 0.69 9.80
C ASP A 104 17.01 -0.44 9.18
N GLU A 105 15.88 -0.81 9.81
CA GLU A 105 14.99 -1.83 9.29
C GLU A 105 14.24 -1.31 8.06
N SER A 106 13.62 -0.16 8.16
CA SER A 106 12.87 0.45 7.06
C SER A 106 13.76 0.76 5.86
N ARG A 107 15.00 1.23 6.08
CA ARG A 107 15.97 1.47 5.00
C ARG A 107 16.33 0.19 4.27
N LYS A 108 16.62 -0.91 4.99
CA LYS A 108 16.90 -2.22 4.38
C LYS A 108 15.72 -2.76 3.57
N LEU A 109 14.50 -2.58 4.07
CA LEU A 109 13.27 -2.97 3.36
C LEU A 109 13.06 -2.12 2.10
N SER A 110 13.26 -0.80 2.20
CA SER A 110 13.16 0.14 1.09
C SER A 110 14.17 -0.15 -0.01
N GLU A 111 15.43 -0.36 0.36
CA GLU A 111 16.51 -0.69 -0.57
C GLU A 111 16.18 -1.97 -1.35
N LYS A 112 15.81 -3.04 -0.64
CA LYS A 112 15.37 -4.30 -1.27
C LYS A 112 14.19 -4.08 -2.22
N ALA A 113 13.18 -3.31 -1.82
CA ALA A 113 12.03 -3.02 -2.65
C ALA A 113 12.44 -2.30 -3.94
N VAL A 114 13.20 -1.22 -3.84
CA VAL A 114 13.62 -0.39 -4.98
C VAL A 114 14.51 -1.19 -5.93
N GLU A 115 15.49 -1.94 -5.42
CA GLU A 115 16.37 -2.77 -6.23
C GLU A 115 15.60 -3.88 -6.97
N MET A 116 14.69 -4.57 -6.26
CA MET A 116 13.88 -5.63 -6.88
C MET A 116 12.96 -5.06 -7.96
N ILE A 117 12.33 -3.90 -7.72
CA ILE A 117 11.48 -3.24 -8.72
C ILE A 117 12.32 -2.90 -9.95
N LYS A 118 13.44 -2.20 -9.78
CA LYS A 118 14.32 -1.80 -10.89
C LYS A 118 14.78 -3.01 -11.72
N LYS A 119 15.15 -4.09 -11.05
CA LYS A 119 15.68 -5.29 -11.72
C LYS A 119 14.62 -6.07 -12.48
N ASN A 120 13.39 -6.09 -12.01
CA ASN A 120 12.36 -7.00 -12.50
C ASN A 120 11.20 -6.30 -13.22
N LEU A 121 11.24 -4.96 -13.37
CA LEU A 121 10.14 -4.19 -13.96
C LEU A 121 9.78 -4.66 -15.37
N ASP A 122 10.78 -4.86 -16.25
CA ASP A 122 10.54 -5.27 -17.63
C ASP A 122 9.89 -6.67 -17.69
N ALA A 123 10.40 -7.64 -16.91
CA ALA A 123 9.83 -8.97 -16.80
C ALA A 123 8.39 -8.96 -16.28
N TYR A 124 8.11 -8.08 -15.28
CA TYR A 124 6.76 -7.87 -14.76
C TYR A 124 5.81 -7.27 -15.81
N LEU A 125 6.25 -6.26 -16.54
CA LEU A 125 5.44 -5.64 -17.59
C LEU A 125 5.23 -6.58 -18.77
N ALA A 126 6.19 -7.48 -19.04
CA ALA A 126 6.05 -8.58 -19.99
C ALA A 126 5.16 -9.73 -19.47
N ASN A 127 4.66 -9.62 -18.24
CA ASN A 127 3.76 -10.59 -17.60
C ASN A 127 4.37 -12.00 -17.43
N THR A 128 5.67 -12.08 -17.17
CA THR A 128 6.31 -13.37 -16.85
C THR A 128 5.99 -13.78 -15.41
N ASP A 129 5.96 -15.09 -15.14
CA ASP A 129 5.68 -15.62 -13.80
C ASP A 129 6.72 -15.14 -12.78
N ASP A 130 8.03 -15.19 -13.13
CA ASP A 130 9.11 -14.70 -12.27
C ASP A 130 9.00 -13.18 -12.03
N GLY A 131 8.71 -12.40 -13.08
CA GLY A 131 8.50 -10.95 -12.94
C GLY A 131 7.33 -10.63 -12.01
N ASN A 132 6.21 -11.35 -12.15
CA ASN A 132 5.04 -11.19 -11.28
C ASN A 132 5.39 -11.53 -9.81
N GLU A 133 6.11 -12.64 -9.57
CA GLU A 133 6.52 -13.06 -8.23
C GLU A 133 7.44 -12.02 -7.59
N LYS A 134 8.49 -11.61 -8.28
CA LYS A 134 9.45 -10.63 -7.76
C LYS A 134 8.81 -9.29 -7.46
N MET A 135 7.91 -8.82 -8.32
CA MET A 135 7.20 -7.56 -8.09
C MET A 135 6.22 -7.63 -6.94
N MET A 136 5.53 -8.76 -6.72
CA MET A 136 4.67 -8.93 -5.55
C MET A 136 5.46 -8.88 -4.25
N ILE A 137 6.61 -9.56 -4.20
CA ILE A 137 7.52 -9.53 -3.05
C ILE A 137 8.07 -8.11 -2.83
N ALA A 138 8.47 -7.41 -3.90
CA ALA A 138 8.99 -6.05 -3.81
C ALA A 138 7.95 -5.07 -3.25
N ALA A 139 6.70 -5.15 -3.71
CA ALA A 139 5.59 -4.34 -3.20
C ALA A 139 5.32 -4.63 -1.70
N ASN A 140 5.45 -5.88 -1.28
CA ASN A 140 5.36 -6.24 0.14
C ASN A 140 6.48 -5.62 0.98
N TYR A 141 7.73 -5.63 0.49
CA TYR A 141 8.83 -4.93 1.16
C TYR A 141 8.57 -3.42 1.27
N ALA A 142 8.09 -2.78 0.20
CA ALA A 142 7.73 -1.37 0.22
C ALA A 142 6.62 -1.09 1.25
N GLY A 143 5.58 -1.93 1.30
CA GLY A 143 4.51 -1.85 2.29
C GLY A 143 5.02 -1.97 3.73
N ARG A 144 5.90 -2.92 4.00
CA ARG A 144 6.54 -3.08 5.32
C ARG A 144 7.38 -1.85 5.69
N ALA A 145 8.10 -1.28 4.74
CA ALA A 145 8.91 -0.09 4.97
C ALA A 145 8.03 1.11 5.36
N ILE A 146 6.98 1.43 4.59
CA ILE A 146 6.07 2.53 4.92
C ILE A 146 5.21 2.26 6.16
N ASN A 147 5.07 1.01 6.58
CA ASN A 147 4.41 0.71 7.85
C ASN A 147 5.20 1.26 9.05
N ILE A 148 6.52 1.39 8.92
CA ILE A 148 7.41 2.03 9.91
C ILE A 148 7.42 3.54 9.70
N THR A 149 7.70 4.01 8.48
CA THR A 149 8.07 5.40 8.19
C THR A 149 6.92 6.30 7.76
N GLN A 150 5.83 5.75 7.26
CA GLN A 150 4.81 6.42 6.44
C GLN A 150 5.36 6.84 5.07
N THR A 151 4.48 7.34 4.19
CA THR A 151 4.85 8.04 2.96
C THR A 151 5.03 9.53 3.23
N THR A 152 5.62 10.26 2.28
CA THR A 152 6.00 11.67 2.46
C THR A 152 5.31 12.60 1.44
N ALA A 153 6.04 13.56 0.89
CA ALA A 153 5.50 14.64 0.08
C ALA A 153 4.85 14.17 -1.23
N ALA A 154 5.44 13.21 -1.94
CA ALA A 154 4.91 12.75 -3.22
C ALA A 154 3.51 12.16 -3.07
N HIS A 155 3.30 11.28 -2.09
CA HIS A 155 1.99 10.74 -1.78
C HIS A 155 1.02 11.83 -1.30
N ALA A 156 1.46 12.73 -0.42
CA ALA A 156 0.61 13.82 0.08
C ALA A 156 0.09 14.72 -1.05
N MET A 157 0.93 15.08 -2.01
CA MET A 157 0.55 15.86 -3.19
C MET A 157 -0.36 15.08 -4.13
N SER A 158 -0.16 13.77 -4.25
CA SER A 158 -0.91 12.91 -5.18
C SER A 158 -2.40 12.83 -4.89
N TYR A 159 -2.82 13.03 -3.65
CA TYR A 159 -4.22 12.82 -3.24
C TYR A 159 -5.20 13.72 -3.99
N LYS A 160 -4.83 14.98 -4.24
CA LYS A 160 -5.65 15.90 -5.04
C LYS A 160 -5.68 15.52 -6.51
N LEU A 161 -4.56 15.05 -7.06
CA LEU A 161 -4.51 14.57 -8.43
C LEU A 161 -5.44 13.38 -8.65
N THR A 162 -5.48 12.46 -7.69
CA THR A 162 -6.40 11.31 -7.74
C THR A 162 -7.85 11.73 -7.55
N SER A 163 -8.16 12.55 -6.53
CA SER A 163 -9.55 12.86 -6.16
C SER A 163 -10.24 13.83 -7.12
N LEU A 164 -9.51 14.78 -7.71
CA LEU A 164 -10.07 15.81 -8.58
C LEU A 164 -10.02 15.43 -10.07
N TYR A 165 -8.97 14.72 -10.48
CA TYR A 165 -8.73 14.42 -11.89
C TYR A 165 -8.85 12.94 -12.24
N GLY A 166 -9.13 12.07 -11.27
CA GLY A 166 -9.27 10.63 -11.51
C GLY A 166 -7.98 9.92 -11.93
N ILE A 167 -6.81 10.56 -11.71
CA ILE A 167 -5.53 9.94 -12.04
C ILE A 167 -5.29 8.76 -11.08
N PRO A 168 -4.94 7.55 -11.58
CA PRO A 168 -4.62 6.42 -10.73
C PRO A 168 -3.55 6.76 -9.70
N HIS A 169 -3.75 6.33 -8.45
CA HIS A 169 -2.96 6.76 -7.29
C HIS A 169 -1.45 6.62 -7.50
N GLY A 170 -0.97 5.44 -7.91
CA GLY A 170 0.46 5.23 -8.11
C GLY A 170 1.06 6.09 -9.23
N ARG A 171 0.28 6.36 -10.32
CA ARG A 171 0.70 7.33 -11.33
C ARG A 171 0.78 8.74 -10.76
N ALA A 172 -0.20 9.14 -9.96
CA ALA A 172 -0.21 10.46 -9.34
C ALA A 172 0.97 10.64 -8.38
N ALA A 173 1.25 9.64 -7.52
CA ALA A 173 2.39 9.65 -6.61
C ALA A 173 3.72 9.76 -7.38
N PHE A 174 3.90 8.94 -8.42
CA PHE A 174 5.10 8.96 -9.24
C PHE A 174 5.30 10.29 -9.98
N THR A 175 4.22 10.92 -10.45
CA THR A 175 4.29 12.25 -11.07
C THR A 175 4.78 13.32 -10.09
N CYS A 176 4.45 13.19 -8.81
CA CYS A 176 4.86 14.14 -7.76
C CYS A 176 6.27 13.86 -7.19
N LEU A 177 6.82 12.66 -7.40
CA LEU A 177 8.07 12.24 -6.78
C LEU A 177 9.30 13.11 -7.09
N PRO A 178 9.46 13.70 -8.30
CA PRO A 178 10.60 14.55 -8.63
C PRO A 178 10.59 15.95 -7.96
N TYR A 179 9.48 16.32 -7.31
CA TYR A 179 9.28 17.64 -6.69
C TYR A 179 9.28 17.57 -5.17
#